data_4c913ab768c305c8f4b223d1a210aaa6
#
_entry.id   4c913ab768c305c8f4b223d1a210aaa6
#
_cell.length_a   1.000
_cell.length_b   1.000
_cell.length_c   1.000
_cell.angle_alpha   90.00
_cell.angle_beta   90.00
_cell.angle_gamma   90.00
#
_symmetry.space_group_name_H-M   'P 1'
#
loop_
_entity.id
_entity.type
_entity.pdbx_description
1 polymer ?
#
loop_
_entity_poly.entity_id
_entity_poly.type
_entity_poly.pdbx_seq_one_letter_code
_entity_poly.pdbx_strand_id
1 'polypeptide(L)'
;MINPKILILPDIHGRAFYQKALSEAVDKGAVIVCLGDFLDPYQGDDLHERGVFAPLKELVEVKKLHPGRVHLLIGNHDSSYMLNRHICEHSYAYNQGPFYMKFFRENYDLFELAYMAEVNGKRFLFSHAGISKYWLKNNEQFFGADVPGPEKILALLDNCLKIYKQDVHNDALLRVLAQIGMGRGGRYLDGSMIWADLDEYVSDKSFPWDDVIQIFGHTQQNLHPVCIGERAYCLDCRQPFYIDMEGVLRSYYWDDKPVNAGKVE
;
A
#
# COMPACT_ATOMS: atom_id res chain seq x y z
N MET A 1 6.64 -24.46 10.65
CA MET A 1 7.31 -23.13 10.77
C MET A 1 7.23 -22.45 9.43
N ILE A 2 6.66 -21.25 9.39
CA ILE A 2 6.57 -20.43 8.19
C ILE A 2 7.98 -20.04 7.75
N ASN A 3 8.24 -20.02 6.44
CA ASN A 3 9.50 -19.53 5.89
C ASN A 3 9.20 -18.39 4.89
N PRO A 4 8.87 -17.20 5.39
CA PRO A 4 8.52 -16.08 4.55
C PRO A 4 9.76 -15.55 3.82
N LYS A 5 9.64 -15.30 2.53
CA LYS A 5 10.58 -14.48 1.77
C LYS A 5 10.20 -13.00 1.91
N ILE A 6 8.90 -12.72 1.84
CA ILE A 6 8.33 -11.38 2.01
C ILE A 6 7.14 -11.50 2.94
N LEU A 7 7.14 -10.77 4.06
CA LEU A 7 5.96 -10.54 4.89
C LEU A 7 5.19 -9.32 4.35
N ILE A 8 3.87 -9.42 4.28
CA ILE A 8 2.99 -8.36 3.80
C ILE A 8 2.02 -8.01 4.90
N LEU A 9 2.00 -6.73 5.27
CA LEU A 9 1.11 -6.16 6.27
C LEU A 9 0.14 -5.20 5.55
N PRO A 10 -1.12 -5.60 5.34
CA PRO A 10 -2.12 -4.70 4.77
C PRO A 10 -2.52 -3.63 5.79
N ASP A 11 -3.44 -2.81 5.40
CA ASP A 11 -3.99 -1.63 6.07
C ASP A 11 -4.02 -1.75 7.61
N ILE A 12 -3.17 -0.98 8.28
CA ILE A 12 -2.90 -1.11 9.73
C ILE A 12 -3.98 -0.44 10.57
N HIS A 13 -4.35 0.80 10.24
CA HIS A 13 -5.38 1.56 10.95
C HIS A 13 -5.27 1.50 12.49
N GLY A 14 -4.04 1.64 13.00
CA GLY A 14 -3.76 1.59 14.45
C GLY A 14 -3.86 0.21 15.09
N ARG A 15 -4.10 -0.87 14.34
CA ARG A 15 -4.26 -2.23 14.88
C ARG A 15 -2.92 -2.95 15.03
N ALA A 16 -2.89 -3.95 15.94
CA ALA A 16 -1.69 -4.70 16.28
C ALA A 16 -1.72 -6.18 15.82
N PHE A 17 -2.55 -6.52 14.83
CA PHE A 17 -2.74 -7.89 14.35
C PHE A 17 -1.45 -8.54 13.81
N TYR A 18 -0.47 -7.74 13.46
CA TYR A 18 0.74 -8.16 12.75
C TYR A 18 1.93 -8.50 13.65
N GLN A 19 1.91 -8.16 14.94
CA GLN A 19 3.10 -8.16 15.81
C GLN A 19 3.85 -9.50 15.85
N LYS A 20 3.12 -10.62 15.96
CA LYS A 20 3.74 -11.95 15.93
C LYS A 20 4.42 -12.22 14.59
N ALA A 21 3.73 -11.93 13.48
CA ALA A 21 4.26 -12.14 12.15
C ALA A 21 5.50 -11.28 11.88
N LEU A 22 5.47 -10.01 12.34
CA LEU A 22 6.59 -9.08 12.24
C LEU A 22 7.82 -9.61 12.97
N SER A 23 7.68 -10.04 14.24
CA SER A 23 8.80 -10.59 15.02
C SER A 23 9.42 -11.79 14.32
N GLU A 24 8.60 -12.75 13.88
CA GLU A 24 9.10 -13.93 13.16
C GLU A 24 9.80 -13.59 11.84
N ALA A 25 9.29 -12.61 11.09
CA ALA A 25 9.88 -12.17 9.83
C ALA A 25 11.22 -11.46 10.04
N VAL A 26 11.32 -10.63 11.07
CA VAL A 26 12.58 -9.96 11.45
C VAL A 26 13.65 -11.00 11.80
N ASP A 27 13.32 -11.97 12.64
CA ASP A 27 14.23 -13.04 13.08
C ASP A 27 14.73 -13.89 11.90
N LYS A 28 13.88 -14.13 10.91
CA LYS A 28 14.21 -14.89 9.70
C LYS A 28 14.88 -14.09 8.59
N GLY A 29 15.05 -12.80 8.78
CA GLY A 29 15.66 -11.93 7.77
C GLY A 29 14.79 -11.69 6.53
N ALA A 30 13.48 -11.90 6.64
CA ALA A 30 12.54 -11.64 5.54
C ALA A 30 12.45 -10.15 5.18
N VAL A 31 12.04 -9.87 3.94
CA VAL A 31 11.57 -8.54 3.54
C VAL A 31 10.20 -8.30 4.15
N ILE A 32 9.91 -7.08 4.57
CA ILE A 32 8.63 -6.68 5.17
C ILE A 32 8.07 -5.53 4.35
N VAL A 33 6.84 -5.68 3.86
CA VAL A 33 6.13 -4.64 3.10
C VAL A 33 4.84 -4.30 3.82
N CYS A 34 4.71 -3.05 4.27
CA CYS A 34 3.48 -2.51 4.83
C CYS A 34 2.76 -1.74 3.72
N LEU A 35 1.49 -2.08 3.44
CA LEU A 35 0.76 -1.52 2.30
C LEU A 35 0.16 -0.13 2.56
N GLY A 36 0.40 0.47 3.73
CA GLY A 36 -0.08 1.82 4.07
C GLY A 36 -1.26 1.83 5.04
N ASP A 37 -1.90 2.98 5.12
CA ASP A 37 -3.02 3.26 6.03
C ASP A 37 -2.70 2.89 7.48
N PHE A 38 -1.65 3.52 8.01
CA PHE A 38 -1.18 3.26 9.37
C PHE A 38 -2.09 3.84 10.45
N LEU A 39 -2.75 4.96 10.14
CA LEU A 39 -3.57 5.75 11.05
C LEU A 39 -5.06 5.65 10.70
N ASP A 40 -5.89 6.41 11.43
CA ASP A 40 -7.32 6.55 11.20
C ASP A 40 -8.09 5.21 11.31
N PRO A 41 -8.32 4.70 12.54
CA PRO A 41 -9.07 3.47 12.76
C PRO A 41 -10.49 3.58 12.21
N TYR A 42 -11.05 2.47 11.77
CA TYR A 42 -12.44 2.43 11.32
C TYR A 42 -13.41 2.68 12.47
N GLN A 43 -14.57 3.25 12.12
CA GLN A 43 -15.67 3.41 13.06
C GLN A 43 -16.08 2.03 13.62
N GLY A 44 -16.03 1.88 14.95
CA GLY A 44 -16.31 0.61 15.63
C GLY A 44 -15.06 -0.18 16.07
N ASP A 45 -13.87 0.23 15.66
CA ASP A 45 -12.64 -0.26 16.29
C ASP A 45 -12.53 0.36 17.69
N ASP A 46 -12.47 -0.47 18.74
CA ASP A 46 -12.28 -0.02 20.13
C ASP A 46 -10.80 0.32 20.38
N LEU A 47 -10.32 1.32 19.66
CA LEU A 47 -8.95 1.82 19.77
C LEU A 47 -8.93 3.21 20.42
N HIS A 48 -8.27 3.31 21.56
CA HIS A 48 -8.02 4.62 22.17
C HIS A 48 -7.05 5.44 21.31
N GLU A 49 -7.29 6.74 21.18
CA GLU A 49 -6.49 7.67 20.34
C GLU A 49 -4.96 7.51 20.53
N ARG A 50 -4.51 7.27 21.76
CA ARG A 50 -3.08 7.04 22.05
C ARG A 50 -2.55 5.71 21.53
N GLY A 51 -3.41 4.70 21.40
CA GLY A 51 -3.05 3.38 20.89
C GLY A 51 -2.89 3.37 19.37
N VAL A 52 -3.63 4.20 18.66
CA VAL A 52 -3.62 4.26 17.19
C VAL A 52 -2.24 4.58 16.60
N PHE A 53 -1.47 5.41 17.27
CA PHE A 53 -0.14 5.81 16.82
C PHE A 53 0.98 4.80 17.10
N ALA A 54 0.78 3.89 18.07
CA ALA A 54 1.82 2.96 18.49
C ALA A 54 2.31 2.03 17.37
N PRO A 55 1.44 1.43 16.53
CA PRO A 55 1.86 0.61 15.40
C PRO A 55 2.72 1.36 14.37
N LEU A 56 2.34 2.57 13.99
CA LEU A 56 3.14 3.37 13.06
C LEU A 56 4.54 3.64 13.63
N LYS A 57 4.62 4.02 14.91
CA LYS A 57 5.90 4.26 15.58
C LYS A 57 6.76 3.00 15.62
N GLU A 58 6.19 1.85 15.97
CA GLU A 58 6.89 0.56 15.98
C GLU A 58 7.47 0.22 14.60
N LEU A 59 6.64 0.29 13.55
CA LEU A 59 7.06 -0.02 12.17
C LEU A 59 8.16 0.93 11.66
N VAL A 60 8.08 2.21 12.01
CA VAL A 60 9.13 3.19 11.69
C VAL A 60 10.45 2.84 12.40
N GLU A 61 10.43 2.43 13.68
CA GLU A 61 11.65 2.00 14.38
C GLU A 61 12.21 0.69 13.77
N VAL A 62 11.36 -0.26 13.40
CA VAL A 62 11.81 -1.48 12.69
C VAL A 62 12.43 -1.13 11.32
N LYS A 63 11.86 -0.16 10.57
CA LYS A 63 12.46 0.34 9.32
C LYS A 63 13.83 0.96 9.54
N LYS A 64 14.02 1.75 10.61
CA LYS A 64 15.32 2.36 10.94
C LYS A 64 16.38 1.30 11.26
N LEU A 65 15.99 0.23 11.94
CA LEU A 65 16.90 -0.88 12.27
C LEU A 65 17.21 -1.76 11.05
N HIS A 66 16.29 -1.84 10.09
CA HIS A 66 16.38 -2.72 8.91
C HIS A 66 16.06 -1.98 7.60
N PRO A 67 16.78 -0.88 7.25
CA PRO A 67 16.37 0.02 6.18
C PRO A 67 16.26 -0.63 4.79
N GLY A 68 17.07 -1.67 4.52
CA GLY A 68 17.05 -2.39 3.25
C GLY A 68 16.04 -3.53 3.16
N ARG A 69 15.29 -3.81 4.24
CA ARG A 69 14.36 -4.95 4.29
C ARG A 69 12.92 -4.58 4.64
N VAL A 70 12.69 -3.38 5.13
CA VAL A 70 11.36 -2.92 5.53
C VAL A 70 10.93 -1.80 4.58
N HIS A 71 9.75 -1.94 3.99
CA HIS A 71 9.15 -1.00 3.07
C HIS A 71 7.83 -0.50 3.64
N LEU A 72 7.73 0.81 3.92
CA LEU A 72 6.54 1.46 4.44
C LEU A 72 5.88 2.23 3.30
N LEU A 73 4.83 1.66 2.73
CA LEU A 73 4.11 2.32 1.63
C LEU A 73 3.11 3.34 2.19
N ILE A 74 2.83 4.37 1.39
CA ILE A 74 1.88 5.43 1.75
C ILE A 74 0.50 5.02 1.28
N GLY A 75 -0.48 5.01 2.20
CA GLY A 75 -1.89 4.89 1.89
C GLY A 75 -2.59 6.24 1.71
N ASN A 76 -3.86 6.21 1.36
CA ASN A 76 -4.64 7.42 1.16
C ASN A 76 -4.85 8.19 2.48
N HIS A 77 -5.03 7.50 3.61
CA HIS A 77 -5.11 8.13 4.93
C HIS A 77 -3.78 8.80 5.30
N ASP A 78 -2.66 8.11 5.14
CA ASP A 78 -1.33 8.63 5.45
C ASP A 78 -0.97 9.85 4.59
N SER A 79 -1.39 9.85 3.33
CA SER A 79 -1.14 10.94 2.38
C SER A 79 -1.71 12.28 2.85
N SER A 80 -2.82 12.27 3.59
CA SER A 80 -3.43 13.47 4.17
C SER A 80 -2.51 14.14 5.18
N TYR A 81 -1.81 13.35 5.99
CA TYR A 81 -0.85 13.85 6.98
C TYR A 81 0.52 14.19 6.36
N MET A 82 1.01 13.30 5.50
CA MET A 82 2.35 13.41 4.92
C MET A 82 2.46 14.57 3.93
N LEU A 83 1.43 14.75 3.11
CA LEU A 83 1.41 15.75 2.05
C LEU A 83 0.71 17.07 2.49
N ASN A 84 0.39 17.21 3.75
CA ASN A 84 -0.20 18.43 4.36
C ASN A 84 -1.42 18.96 3.59
N ARG A 85 -2.28 18.08 3.09
CA ARG A 85 -3.51 18.46 2.40
C ARG A 85 -4.65 17.54 2.81
N HIS A 86 -5.83 18.12 3.01
CA HIS A 86 -7.07 17.37 3.15
C HIS A 86 -7.43 16.72 1.81
N ILE A 87 -6.93 15.52 1.58
CA ILE A 87 -7.32 14.74 0.40
C ILE A 87 -8.63 14.01 0.68
N CYS A 88 -8.91 13.72 1.96
CA CYS A 88 -10.16 13.10 2.40
C CYS A 88 -10.59 13.69 3.76
N GLU A 89 -11.82 14.28 3.81
CA GLU A 89 -12.34 14.90 5.05
C GLU A 89 -12.59 13.89 6.17
N HIS A 90 -12.82 12.62 5.84
CA HIS A 90 -13.19 11.58 6.80
C HIS A 90 -12.00 10.95 7.53
N SER A 91 -10.78 11.15 7.04
CA SER A 91 -9.57 10.54 7.58
C SER A 91 -8.73 11.46 8.47
N TYR A 92 -9.07 12.74 8.56
CA TYR A 92 -8.24 13.70 9.29
C TYR A 92 -8.64 13.78 10.76
N ALA A 93 -7.81 13.22 11.65
CA ALA A 93 -7.97 13.36 13.09
C ALA A 93 -7.72 14.82 13.51
N TYR A 94 -8.77 15.59 13.68
CA TYR A 94 -8.73 17.04 13.88
C TYR A 94 -7.78 17.47 15.02
N ASN A 95 -7.77 16.72 16.12
CA ASN A 95 -6.97 17.05 17.30
C ASN A 95 -5.53 16.52 17.22
N GLN A 96 -5.28 15.43 16.52
CA GLN A 96 -3.97 14.77 16.44
C GLN A 96 -3.24 15.08 15.12
N GLY A 97 -3.94 15.63 14.13
CA GLY A 97 -3.41 15.92 12.81
C GLY A 97 -2.05 16.64 12.82
N PRO A 98 -1.89 17.76 13.56
CA PRO A 98 -0.60 18.47 13.62
C PRO A 98 0.56 17.60 14.15
N PHE A 99 0.28 16.71 15.10
CA PHE A 99 1.27 15.78 15.65
C PHE A 99 1.65 14.71 14.60
N TYR A 100 0.68 14.11 13.91
CA TYR A 100 0.94 13.12 12.86
C TYR A 100 1.69 13.74 11.67
N MET A 101 1.29 14.94 11.24
CA MET A 101 2.00 15.69 10.19
C MET A 101 3.47 15.95 10.54
N LYS A 102 3.74 16.34 11.80
CA LYS A 102 5.10 16.53 12.28
C LYS A 102 5.89 15.22 12.22
N PHE A 103 5.30 14.12 12.68
CA PHE A 103 5.93 12.80 12.66
C PHE A 103 6.28 12.34 11.25
N PHE A 104 5.34 12.43 10.29
CA PHE A 104 5.60 12.10 8.90
C PHE A 104 6.70 12.98 8.29
N ARG A 105 6.72 14.27 8.59
CA ARG A 105 7.76 15.20 8.12
C ARG A 105 9.14 14.82 8.63
N GLU A 106 9.26 14.43 9.90
CA GLU A 106 10.53 14.04 10.53
C GLU A 106 11.05 12.68 10.01
N ASN A 107 10.16 11.83 9.51
CA ASN A 107 10.46 10.47 9.04
C ASN A 107 10.19 10.29 7.53
N TYR A 108 10.09 11.37 6.76
CA TYR A 108 9.65 11.39 5.38
C TYR A 108 10.41 10.41 4.48
N ASP A 109 11.74 10.30 4.66
CA ASP A 109 12.62 9.44 3.84
C ASP A 109 12.42 7.94 4.08
N LEU A 110 11.62 7.56 5.07
CA LEU A 110 11.36 6.17 5.38
C LEU A 110 10.16 5.60 4.62
N PHE A 111 9.37 6.47 3.96
CA PHE A 111 8.15 6.10 3.25
C PHE A 111 8.36 6.08 1.75
N GLU A 112 7.65 5.17 1.09
CA GLU A 112 7.69 4.88 -0.33
C GLU A 112 6.25 4.87 -0.90
N LEU A 113 6.09 5.10 -2.21
CA LEU A 113 4.76 4.98 -2.86
C LEU A 113 4.47 3.58 -3.36
N ALA A 114 5.51 2.86 -3.76
CA ALA A 114 5.42 1.48 -4.20
C ALA A 114 6.76 0.77 -4.03
N TYR A 115 6.73 -0.55 -4.04
CA TYR A 115 7.91 -1.40 -3.97
C TYR A 115 7.81 -2.56 -4.96
N MET A 116 8.92 -2.98 -5.54
CA MET A 116 8.98 -4.18 -6.38
C MET A 116 9.96 -5.20 -5.82
N ALA A 117 9.59 -6.46 -5.96
CA ALA A 117 10.45 -7.59 -5.65
C ALA A 117 10.30 -8.70 -6.68
N GLU A 118 11.35 -9.51 -6.80
CA GLU A 118 11.32 -10.76 -7.56
C GLU A 118 11.54 -11.95 -6.61
N VAL A 119 10.68 -12.95 -6.70
CA VAL A 119 10.82 -14.20 -5.95
C VAL A 119 10.56 -15.36 -6.90
N ASN A 120 11.55 -16.24 -7.05
CA ASN A 120 11.46 -17.41 -7.90
C ASN A 120 11.00 -17.10 -9.34
N GLY A 121 11.56 -16.04 -9.95
CA GLY A 121 11.24 -15.61 -11.32
C GLY A 121 9.87 -14.93 -11.47
N LYS A 122 9.10 -14.74 -10.40
CA LYS A 122 7.86 -13.98 -10.40
C LYS A 122 8.12 -12.56 -9.90
N ARG A 123 7.57 -11.58 -10.61
CA ARG A 123 7.68 -10.16 -10.28
C ARG A 123 6.45 -9.68 -9.54
N PHE A 124 6.65 -9.08 -8.38
CA PHE A 124 5.60 -8.57 -7.51
C PHE A 124 5.72 -7.05 -7.37
N LEU A 125 4.63 -6.34 -7.61
CA LEU A 125 4.51 -4.90 -7.36
C LEU A 125 3.58 -4.69 -6.17
N PHE A 126 4.08 -4.01 -5.16
CA PHE A 126 3.34 -3.62 -3.97
C PHE A 126 3.00 -2.14 -4.05
N SER A 127 1.75 -1.80 -3.85
CA SER A 127 1.25 -0.42 -3.73
C SER A 127 0.04 -0.42 -2.79
N HIS A 128 -0.46 0.75 -2.41
CA HIS A 128 -1.60 0.79 -1.50
C HIS A 128 -2.90 0.30 -2.16
N ALA A 129 -3.26 0.84 -3.34
CA ALA A 129 -4.54 0.54 -3.99
C ALA A 129 -4.40 -0.10 -5.39
N GLY A 130 -3.19 -0.48 -5.80
CA GLY A 130 -2.91 -0.99 -7.14
C GLY A 130 -2.64 0.12 -8.17
N ILE A 131 -2.11 -0.27 -9.32
CA ILE A 131 -1.85 0.63 -10.45
C ILE A 131 -2.65 0.15 -11.65
N SER A 132 -3.67 0.93 -12.07
CA SER A 132 -4.47 0.60 -13.23
C SER A 132 -3.85 1.14 -14.53
N LYS A 133 -4.04 0.41 -15.62
CA LYS A 133 -3.66 0.84 -16.96
C LYS A 133 -4.37 2.14 -17.36
N TYR A 134 -5.61 2.30 -16.93
CA TYR A 134 -6.42 3.46 -17.26
C TYR A 134 -5.93 4.71 -16.53
N TRP A 135 -5.59 4.59 -15.24
CA TRP A 135 -4.99 5.69 -14.50
C TRP A 135 -3.68 6.16 -15.13
N LEU A 136 -2.80 5.25 -15.57
CA LEU A 136 -1.56 5.62 -16.27
C LEU A 136 -1.86 6.34 -17.60
N LYS A 137 -2.81 5.84 -18.38
CA LYS A 137 -3.21 6.48 -19.64
C LYS A 137 -3.86 7.85 -19.45
N ASN A 138 -4.74 7.99 -18.46
CA ASN A 138 -5.40 9.26 -18.15
C ASN A 138 -4.41 10.33 -17.65
N ASN A 139 -3.21 9.91 -17.29
CA ASN A 139 -2.11 10.78 -16.84
C ASN A 139 -0.87 10.66 -17.74
N GLU A 140 -1.06 10.47 -19.06
CA GLU A 140 0.05 10.34 -20.03
C GLU A 140 1.00 11.55 -20.05
N GLN A 141 0.49 12.74 -19.73
CA GLN A 141 1.32 13.95 -19.59
C GLN A 141 2.33 13.84 -18.44
N PHE A 142 2.07 12.94 -17.47
CA PHE A 142 2.93 12.70 -16.32
C PHE A 142 3.79 11.45 -16.51
N PHE A 143 3.20 10.36 -17.02
CA PHE A 143 3.86 9.07 -17.16
C PHE A 143 4.46 8.81 -18.56
N GLY A 144 3.99 9.52 -19.59
CA GLY A 144 4.33 9.30 -20.99
C GLY A 144 3.18 8.64 -21.76
N ALA A 145 3.15 8.83 -23.08
CA ALA A 145 2.08 8.33 -23.94
C ALA A 145 2.01 6.80 -24.03
N ASP A 146 3.17 6.14 -24.02
CA ASP A 146 3.25 4.68 -23.89
C ASP A 146 3.31 4.31 -22.42
N VAL A 147 2.54 3.30 -22.00
CA VAL A 147 2.58 2.80 -20.62
C VAL A 147 4.01 2.31 -20.31
N PRO A 148 4.76 3.00 -19.43
CA PRO A 148 6.14 2.62 -19.15
C PRO A 148 6.20 1.30 -18.38
N GLY A 149 7.37 0.66 -18.39
CA GLY A 149 7.64 -0.48 -17.49
C GLY A 149 7.54 -0.07 -16.01
N PRO A 150 7.26 -1.03 -15.12
CA PRO A 150 7.00 -0.75 -13.71
C PRO A 150 8.18 -0.06 -13.03
N GLU A 151 9.43 -0.43 -13.34
CA GLU A 151 10.63 0.20 -12.77
C GLU A 151 10.71 1.70 -13.09
N LYS A 152 10.33 2.08 -14.31
CA LYS A 152 10.31 3.50 -14.73
C LYS A 152 9.22 4.26 -13.99
N ILE A 153 8.06 3.66 -13.76
CA ILE A 153 6.98 4.26 -12.96
C ILE A 153 7.46 4.48 -11.52
N LEU A 154 8.07 3.47 -10.89
CA LEU A 154 8.58 3.58 -9.53
C LEU A 154 9.64 4.70 -9.44
N ALA A 155 10.60 4.71 -10.34
CA ALA A 155 11.65 5.73 -10.35
C ALA A 155 11.06 7.15 -10.52
N LEU A 156 10.01 7.30 -11.34
CA LEU A 156 9.34 8.59 -11.52
C LEU A 156 8.61 9.02 -10.23
N LEU A 157 7.87 8.12 -9.59
CA LEU A 157 7.14 8.37 -8.35
C LEU A 157 8.09 8.74 -7.21
N ASP A 158 9.19 8.00 -7.06
CA ASP A 158 10.22 8.28 -6.06
C ASP A 158 10.87 9.65 -6.29
N ASN A 159 11.15 9.98 -7.55
CA ASN A 159 11.71 11.29 -7.88
C ASN A 159 10.73 12.42 -7.54
N CYS A 160 9.45 12.25 -7.86
CA CYS A 160 8.42 13.23 -7.54
C CYS A 160 8.23 13.39 -6.02
N LEU A 161 8.31 12.31 -5.26
CA LEU A 161 8.26 12.37 -3.81
C LEU A 161 9.45 13.16 -3.23
N LYS A 162 10.65 12.94 -3.77
CA LYS A 162 11.87 13.72 -3.40
C LYS A 162 11.74 15.19 -3.75
N ILE A 163 11.21 15.53 -4.93
CA ILE A 163 10.97 16.92 -5.34
C ILE A 163 9.95 17.59 -4.41
N TYR A 164 8.83 16.92 -4.13
CA TYR A 164 7.82 17.45 -3.21
C TYR A 164 8.38 17.72 -1.81
N LYS A 165 9.27 16.84 -1.31
CA LYS A 165 9.95 17.05 -0.04
C LYS A 165 10.81 18.32 -0.02
N GLN A 166 11.48 18.63 -1.13
CA GLN A 166 12.32 19.82 -1.25
C GLN A 166 11.49 21.10 -1.47
N ASP A 167 10.41 20.99 -2.21
CA ASP A 167 9.50 22.08 -2.53
C ASP A 167 8.04 21.62 -2.44
N VAL A 168 7.40 21.88 -1.31
CA VAL A 168 5.99 21.54 -1.04
C VAL A 168 4.99 22.29 -1.94
N HIS A 169 5.43 23.30 -2.70
CA HIS A 169 4.62 23.98 -3.69
C HIS A 169 4.63 23.28 -5.06
N ASN A 170 5.54 22.33 -5.26
CA ASN A 170 5.53 21.49 -6.45
C ASN A 170 4.46 20.39 -6.29
N ASP A 171 3.26 20.67 -6.77
CA ASP A 171 2.07 19.84 -6.56
C ASP A 171 1.81 18.83 -7.68
N ALA A 172 2.75 18.62 -8.62
CA ALA A 172 2.57 17.70 -9.73
C ALA A 172 2.24 16.28 -9.26
N LEU A 173 2.98 15.76 -8.27
CA LEU A 173 2.70 14.46 -7.65
C LEU A 173 1.32 14.45 -6.97
N LEU A 174 0.98 15.51 -6.25
CA LEU A 174 -0.30 15.61 -5.55
C LEU A 174 -1.49 15.57 -6.49
N ARG A 175 -1.41 16.21 -7.65
CA ARG A 175 -2.48 16.21 -8.65
C ARG A 175 -2.78 14.79 -9.16
N VAL A 176 -1.74 13.97 -9.28
CA VAL A 176 -1.87 12.60 -9.77
C VAL A 176 -2.32 11.65 -8.64
N LEU A 177 -1.78 11.79 -7.43
CA LEU A 177 -2.15 10.96 -6.28
C LEU A 177 -3.54 11.29 -5.72
N ALA A 178 -3.99 12.56 -5.79
CA ALA A 178 -5.28 12.99 -5.29
C ALA A 178 -6.47 12.65 -6.21
N GLN A 179 -6.28 11.83 -7.23
CA GLN A 179 -7.35 11.39 -8.11
C GLN A 179 -8.16 10.29 -7.43
N ILE A 180 -9.34 10.64 -6.95
CA ILE A 180 -10.29 9.72 -6.31
C ILE A 180 -11.26 9.25 -7.38
N GLY A 181 -11.37 7.92 -7.57
CA GLY A 181 -12.28 7.30 -8.50
C GLY A 181 -13.75 7.44 -8.09
N MET A 182 -14.68 7.31 -9.05
CA MET A 182 -16.13 7.40 -8.80
C MET A 182 -16.59 6.30 -7.83
N GLY A 183 -15.99 5.13 -7.82
CA GLY A 183 -16.25 4.05 -6.87
C GLY A 183 -16.00 4.45 -5.40
N ARG A 184 -15.17 5.47 -5.19
CA ARG A 184 -14.86 6.05 -3.88
C ARG A 184 -15.49 7.44 -3.66
N GLY A 185 -16.51 7.76 -4.43
CA GLY A 185 -17.22 9.05 -4.32
C GLY A 185 -16.48 10.24 -4.91
N GLY A 186 -15.39 10.01 -5.65
CA GLY A 186 -14.64 11.03 -6.36
C GLY A 186 -15.24 11.37 -7.73
N ARG A 187 -14.48 12.12 -8.53
CA ARG A 187 -14.92 12.61 -9.85
C ARG A 187 -14.17 12.03 -11.04
N TYR A 188 -13.16 11.22 -10.80
CA TYR A 188 -12.37 10.58 -11.85
C TYR A 188 -12.96 9.20 -12.19
N LEU A 189 -12.80 8.76 -13.42
CA LEU A 189 -13.24 7.42 -13.84
C LEU A 189 -12.46 6.35 -13.07
N ASP A 190 -11.15 6.58 -12.91
CA ASP A 190 -10.25 5.68 -12.19
C ASP A 190 -9.55 6.45 -11.06
N GLY A 191 -9.38 5.77 -9.93
CA GLY A 191 -8.59 6.28 -8.82
C GLY A 191 -7.09 6.14 -9.08
N SER A 192 -6.32 6.89 -8.31
CA SER A 192 -4.86 6.77 -8.31
C SER A 192 -4.42 5.48 -7.60
N MET A 193 -3.11 5.21 -7.62
CA MET A 193 -2.51 4.07 -6.92
C MET A 193 -2.71 4.03 -5.40
N ILE A 194 -3.30 5.08 -4.82
CA ILE A 194 -3.70 5.13 -3.40
C ILE A 194 -5.21 5.33 -3.22
N TRP A 195 -5.99 5.42 -4.31
CA TRP A 195 -7.44 5.68 -4.29
C TRP A 195 -8.25 4.81 -5.24
N ALA A 196 -7.63 3.88 -5.98
CA ALA A 196 -8.34 2.99 -6.88
C ALA A 196 -9.25 2.03 -6.09
N ASP A 197 -10.51 1.89 -6.50
CA ASP A 197 -11.39 0.89 -5.94
C ASP A 197 -11.16 -0.48 -6.56
N LEU A 198 -11.45 -1.55 -5.82
CA LEU A 198 -11.34 -2.92 -6.30
C LEU A 198 -12.17 -3.14 -7.57
N ASP A 199 -13.34 -2.48 -7.67
CA ASP A 199 -14.23 -2.57 -8.82
C ASP A 199 -13.62 -2.01 -10.12
N GLU A 200 -12.56 -1.21 -10.04
CA GLU A 200 -11.82 -0.72 -11.20
C GLU A 200 -10.95 -1.81 -11.86
N TYR A 201 -10.73 -2.93 -11.17
CA TYR A 201 -9.91 -4.07 -11.61
C TYR A 201 -10.73 -5.28 -12.06
N VAL A 202 -11.94 -5.08 -12.54
CA VAL A 202 -12.90 -6.15 -12.92
C VAL A 202 -12.45 -7.04 -14.08
N SER A 203 -11.35 -6.71 -14.75
CA SER A 203 -10.81 -7.53 -15.84
C SER A 203 -9.29 -7.50 -15.89
N ASP A 204 -8.68 -8.55 -16.43
CA ASP A 204 -7.23 -8.62 -16.68
C ASP A 204 -6.72 -7.48 -17.55
N LYS A 205 -7.59 -6.84 -18.32
CA LYS A 205 -7.26 -5.69 -19.18
C LYS A 205 -6.98 -4.41 -18.40
N SER A 206 -7.38 -4.36 -17.13
CA SER A 206 -7.12 -3.22 -16.22
C SER A 206 -5.66 -3.15 -15.77
N PHE A 207 -4.92 -4.25 -15.88
CA PHE A 207 -3.51 -4.29 -15.47
C PHE A 207 -2.58 -3.83 -16.59
N PRO A 208 -1.60 -2.96 -16.27
CA PRO A 208 -0.72 -2.39 -17.28
C PRO A 208 0.38 -3.34 -17.79
N TRP A 209 0.76 -4.35 -17.00
CA TRP A 209 1.88 -5.25 -17.29
C TRP A 209 1.46 -6.72 -17.15
N ASP A 210 1.84 -7.56 -18.12
CA ASP A 210 1.43 -8.97 -18.19
C ASP A 210 2.27 -9.89 -17.29
N ASP A 211 3.48 -9.47 -16.95
CA ASP A 211 4.47 -10.23 -16.20
C ASP A 211 4.61 -9.79 -14.74
N VAL A 212 3.71 -8.93 -14.25
CA VAL A 212 3.73 -8.38 -12.90
C VAL A 212 2.47 -8.76 -12.14
N ILE A 213 2.67 -9.35 -10.97
CA ILE A 213 1.60 -9.62 -9.99
C ILE A 213 1.50 -8.42 -9.05
N GLN A 214 0.32 -7.80 -8.96
CA GLN A 214 0.10 -6.68 -8.07
C GLN A 214 -0.45 -7.13 -6.72
N ILE A 215 0.10 -6.58 -5.64
CA ILE A 215 -0.33 -6.82 -4.27
C ILE A 215 -0.72 -5.46 -3.65
N PHE A 216 -1.96 -5.34 -3.20
CA PHE A 216 -2.47 -4.09 -2.63
C PHE A 216 -3.51 -4.34 -1.54
N GLY A 217 -3.91 -3.26 -0.83
CA GLY A 217 -4.91 -3.24 0.23
C GLY A 217 -6.10 -2.34 -0.12
N HIS A 218 -6.36 -1.31 0.70
CA HIS A 218 -7.27 -0.18 0.48
C HIS A 218 -8.76 -0.53 0.45
N THR A 219 -9.17 -1.56 -0.30
CA THR A 219 -10.57 -1.97 -0.36
C THR A 219 -10.82 -3.07 0.65
N GLN A 220 -11.46 -2.69 1.77
CA GLN A 220 -11.70 -3.59 2.89
C GLN A 220 -12.45 -4.85 2.46
N GLN A 221 -11.86 -5.98 2.78
CA GLN A 221 -12.44 -7.32 2.61
C GLN A 221 -12.84 -7.88 3.98
N ASN A 222 -13.84 -8.75 4.01
CA ASN A 222 -14.30 -9.32 5.29
C ASN A 222 -13.23 -10.21 5.94
N LEU A 223 -13.05 -11.43 5.44
CA LEU A 223 -12.10 -12.39 6.01
C LEU A 223 -11.12 -12.94 4.97
N HIS A 224 -11.46 -12.83 3.69
CA HIS A 224 -10.71 -13.46 2.61
C HIS A 224 -10.19 -12.43 1.63
N PRO A 225 -8.95 -12.55 1.19
CA PRO A 225 -8.41 -11.70 0.14
C PRO A 225 -9.16 -11.93 -1.16
N VAL A 226 -9.25 -10.89 -1.99
CA VAL A 226 -9.79 -11.00 -3.33
C VAL A 226 -8.64 -11.16 -4.31
N CYS A 227 -8.76 -12.18 -5.16
CA CYS A 227 -7.83 -12.42 -6.25
C CYS A 227 -8.49 -12.08 -7.59
N ILE A 228 -7.84 -11.27 -8.39
CA ILE A 228 -8.30 -10.86 -9.71
C ILE A 228 -7.47 -11.61 -10.76
N GLY A 229 -8.03 -12.71 -11.28
CA GLY A 229 -7.25 -13.63 -12.08
C GLY A 229 -6.02 -14.14 -11.31
N GLU A 230 -4.90 -14.32 -12.01
CA GLU A 230 -3.59 -14.61 -11.39
C GLU A 230 -2.71 -13.36 -11.31
N ARG A 231 -3.32 -12.18 -11.50
CA ARG A 231 -2.64 -10.92 -11.78
C ARG A 231 -2.59 -9.97 -10.59
N ALA A 232 -3.54 -10.07 -9.65
CA ALA A 232 -3.59 -9.16 -8.52
C ALA A 232 -4.28 -9.76 -7.30
N TYR A 233 -3.88 -9.26 -6.12
CA TYR A 233 -4.44 -9.64 -4.83
C TYR A 233 -4.72 -8.39 -4.00
N CYS A 234 -6.00 -8.22 -3.61
CA CYS A 234 -6.42 -7.24 -2.60
C CYS A 234 -6.41 -7.93 -1.23
N LEU A 235 -5.60 -7.43 -0.31
CA LEU A 235 -5.28 -8.10 0.96
C LEU A 235 -5.84 -7.39 2.20
N ASP A 236 -6.65 -6.34 2.08
CA ASP A 236 -7.19 -5.63 3.26
C ASP A 236 -8.23 -6.47 4.02
N CYS A 237 -7.73 -7.52 4.70
CA CYS A 237 -8.51 -8.48 5.49
C CYS A 237 -8.14 -8.48 6.97
N ARG A 238 -7.44 -7.47 7.46
CA ARG A 238 -7.00 -7.35 8.87
C ARG A 238 -6.13 -8.51 9.36
N GLN A 239 -5.31 -9.10 8.49
CA GLN A 239 -4.39 -10.18 8.80
C GLN A 239 -3.11 -10.09 7.96
N PRO A 240 -1.97 -10.62 8.46
CA PRO A 240 -0.75 -10.68 7.69
C PRO A 240 -0.82 -11.76 6.61
N PHE A 241 -0.07 -11.51 5.52
CA PHE A 241 0.20 -12.46 4.46
C PHE A 241 1.71 -12.60 4.24
N TYR A 242 2.12 -13.61 3.49
CA TYR A 242 3.51 -13.73 3.10
C TYR A 242 3.67 -14.41 1.74
N ILE A 243 4.74 -14.06 1.05
CA ILE A 243 5.21 -14.78 -0.13
C ILE A 243 6.32 -15.72 0.34
N ASP A 244 6.18 -17.02 0.04
CA ASP A 244 7.17 -18.02 0.36
C ASP A 244 8.36 -18.02 -0.62
N MET A 245 9.31 -18.94 -0.44
CA MET A 245 10.51 -19.05 -1.30
C MET A 245 10.18 -19.49 -2.73
N GLU A 246 9.04 -20.13 -2.95
CA GLU A 246 8.52 -20.57 -4.25
C GLU A 246 7.72 -19.47 -4.98
N GLY A 247 7.59 -18.29 -4.37
CA GLY A 247 6.81 -17.19 -4.92
C GLY A 247 5.31 -17.45 -4.88
N VAL A 248 4.82 -18.14 -3.82
CA VAL A 248 3.40 -18.38 -3.58
C VAL A 248 2.91 -17.50 -2.45
N LEU A 249 1.82 -16.75 -2.69
CA LEU A 249 1.16 -15.95 -1.67
C LEU A 249 0.38 -16.86 -0.72
N ARG A 250 0.57 -16.66 0.60
CA ARG A 250 -0.07 -17.41 1.68
C ARG A 250 -0.63 -16.52 2.75
N SER A 251 -1.71 -16.96 3.40
CA SER A 251 -2.20 -16.36 4.64
C SER A 251 -1.33 -16.80 5.82
N TYR A 252 -1.06 -15.88 6.74
CA TYR A 252 -0.28 -16.18 7.95
C TYR A 252 -1.10 -17.00 8.98
N TYR A 253 -2.41 -16.83 9.02
CA TYR A 253 -3.27 -17.46 10.04
C TYR A 253 -4.05 -18.69 9.55
N TRP A 254 -4.11 -18.94 8.25
CA TRP A 254 -4.93 -20.02 7.71
C TRP A 254 -4.08 -21.19 7.22
N ASP A 255 -3.50 -21.95 8.16
CA ASP A 255 -2.80 -23.22 7.93
C ASP A 255 -1.84 -23.22 6.72
N ASP A 256 -1.14 -22.12 6.49
CA ASP A 256 -0.17 -21.96 5.39
C ASP A 256 -0.74 -22.26 3.98
N LYS A 257 -2.07 -22.24 3.82
CA LYS A 257 -2.70 -22.49 2.51
C LYS A 257 -2.39 -21.37 1.54
N PRO A 258 -2.15 -21.72 0.26
CA PRO A 258 -2.07 -20.72 -0.80
C PRO A 258 -3.34 -19.86 -0.80
N VAL A 259 -3.17 -18.57 -1.01
CA VAL A 259 -4.30 -17.69 -1.34
C VAL A 259 -4.75 -18.07 -2.75
N ASN A 260 -5.78 -18.90 -2.81
CA ASN A 260 -6.37 -19.32 -4.09
C ASN A 260 -7.29 -18.21 -4.60
N ALA A 261 -7.30 -18.03 -5.91
CA ALA A 261 -8.31 -17.25 -6.60
C ALA A 261 -9.70 -17.78 -6.22
N GLY A 262 -10.28 -17.20 -5.18
CA GLY A 262 -11.72 -17.29 -5.01
C GLY A 262 -12.31 -16.63 -6.25
N LYS A 263 -13.04 -17.38 -7.08
CA LYS A 263 -13.78 -16.78 -8.17
C LYS A 263 -14.69 -15.73 -7.54
N VAL A 264 -14.57 -14.50 -7.98
CA VAL A 264 -15.63 -13.51 -7.83
C VAL A 264 -16.79 -14.09 -8.68
N GLU A 265 -17.78 -14.71 -8.03
CA GLU A 265 -19.04 -15.08 -8.65
C GLU A 265 -19.91 -13.84 -8.82
#